data_fb6247f80dd0a8a67567b1eb3ce88ac9
#
_entry.id   fb6247f80dd0a8a67567b1eb3ce88ac9
#
_cell.length_a   1.000
_cell.length_b   1.000
_cell.length_c   1.000
_cell.angle_alpha   90.00
_cell.angle_beta   90.00
_cell.angle_gamma   90.00
#
_symmetry.space_group_name_H-M   'P 1'
#
loop_
_entity.id
_entity.type
_entity.pdbx_description
1 polymer ?
#
loop_
_entity_poly.entity_id
_entity_poly.type
_entity_poly.pdbx_seq_one_letter_code
_entity_poly.pdbx_strand_id
1 'polypeptide(L)'
;MEKRVVITGLGAITPIGKNVEEFWEGIKTNKCGIAPITEFNTEKFKVKLAGEVKNYNPEEYFDKRSCKRLDKFSQFAIIASKEAMKDSGITPENTDMNRVGVVISSGIGGLTTIEKENEHYIEKGPDRVSPMYIPMSICNMAAGNVAIELGTKGESISVVTACAGGTHSIGEAYRMIKNGYEDVVFAGGTEASITPTGIAGFTNIKALTQSTDINRASIPFDKERSGFVMGEGAGILVLEELEHAKARKTKIYAEIVGYGATSDAYHITSPAPDGEGAARAMKRALEENNIKPEEITYINAHGTSTHLNDAGETSAIKLAFGEASKKVMISSTKGNTGHLLGAAGGVEAIVCVKAIQDKFVPPTINYKVPDEECNLDIVPNKGRNVEVKYAMSNSLGFGGHNSSIIFCSFENDIGIK
;
A
#
# COMPACT_ATOMS: atom_id res chain seq x y z
N MET A 1 -28.85 -0.42 10.83
CA MET A 1 -27.95 -1.58 10.70
C MET A 1 -26.67 -1.08 10.07
N GLU A 2 -25.53 -1.50 10.57
CA GLU A 2 -24.24 -1.22 9.93
C GLU A 2 -24.20 -1.88 8.55
N LYS A 3 -23.66 -1.16 7.55
CA LYS A 3 -23.54 -1.66 6.18
C LYS A 3 -22.33 -2.56 6.06
N ARG A 4 -22.42 -3.62 5.25
CA ARG A 4 -21.27 -4.48 4.89
C ARG A 4 -20.53 -3.87 3.71
N VAL A 5 -19.21 -4.01 3.72
CA VAL A 5 -18.31 -3.37 2.75
C VAL A 5 -17.51 -4.42 1.99
N VAL A 6 -17.67 -4.44 0.69
CA VAL A 6 -17.04 -5.42 -0.19
C VAL A 6 -16.09 -4.75 -1.18
N ILE A 7 -15.18 -5.53 -1.74
CA ILE A 7 -14.24 -5.10 -2.77
C ILE A 7 -14.76 -5.55 -4.14
N THR A 8 -15.00 -4.59 -5.02
CA THR A 8 -15.57 -4.86 -6.36
C THR A 8 -14.63 -4.51 -7.50
N GLY A 9 -13.53 -3.79 -7.22
CA GLY A 9 -12.54 -3.46 -8.24
C GLY A 9 -11.15 -3.28 -7.68
N LEU A 10 -10.15 -3.58 -8.48
CA LEU A 10 -8.73 -3.50 -8.15
C LEU A 10 -7.96 -2.79 -9.26
N GLY A 11 -6.93 -2.01 -8.88
CA GLY A 11 -6.04 -1.39 -9.84
C GLY A 11 -4.65 -1.17 -9.24
N ALA A 12 -3.61 -1.40 -10.02
CA ALA A 12 -2.23 -1.30 -9.57
C ALA A 12 -1.27 -0.85 -10.66
N ILE A 13 -0.24 -0.11 -10.25
CA ILE A 13 0.97 0.12 -11.02
C ILE A 13 2.16 0.01 -10.08
N THR A 14 3.10 -0.90 -10.39
CA THR A 14 4.17 -1.31 -9.47
C THR A 14 5.46 -1.62 -10.23
N PRO A 15 6.62 -1.77 -9.55
CA PRO A 15 7.87 -2.18 -10.18
C PRO A 15 7.85 -3.53 -10.89
N ILE A 16 6.87 -4.39 -10.61
CA ILE A 16 6.77 -5.74 -11.17
C ILE A 16 5.58 -5.95 -12.11
N GLY A 17 4.68 -4.96 -12.23
CA GLY A 17 3.53 -5.01 -13.13
C GLY A 17 2.83 -3.67 -13.23
N LYS A 18 2.32 -3.33 -14.43
CA LYS A 18 1.63 -2.08 -14.73
C LYS A 18 0.09 -2.18 -14.59
N ASN A 19 -0.39 -3.32 -14.14
CA ASN A 19 -1.78 -3.62 -13.82
C ASN A 19 -1.83 -4.74 -12.76
N VAL A 20 -3.01 -5.03 -12.23
CA VAL A 20 -3.20 -6.05 -11.17
C VAL A 20 -2.81 -7.45 -11.61
N GLU A 21 -3.11 -7.83 -12.86
CA GLU A 21 -2.76 -9.16 -13.37
C GLU A 21 -1.26 -9.38 -13.45
N GLU A 22 -0.52 -8.44 -14.06
CA GLU A 22 0.94 -8.47 -14.13
C GLU A 22 1.58 -8.42 -12.75
N PHE A 23 1.07 -7.56 -11.85
CA PHE A 23 1.54 -7.44 -10.48
C PHE A 23 1.40 -8.78 -9.74
N TRP A 24 0.21 -9.38 -9.76
CA TRP A 24 -0.05 -10.63 -9.08
C TRP A 24 0.75 -11.81 -9.66
N GLU A 25 0.87 -11.89 -10.98
CA GLU A 25 1.72 -12.90 -11.61
C GLU A 25 3.20 -12.71 -11.23
N GLY A 26 3.66 -11.47 -11.15
CA GLY A 26 4.99 -11.13 -10.64
C GLY A 26 5.21 -11.60 -9.19
N ILE A 27 4.21 -11.47 -8.32
CA ILE A 27 4.25 -11.99 -6.95
C ILE A 27 4.35 -13.53 -6.95
N LYS A 28 3.49 -14.22 -7.70
CA LYS A 28 3.47 -15.70 -7.75
C LYS A 28 4.76 -16.30 -8.32
N THR A 29 5.39 -15.61 -9.26
CA THR A 29 6.63 -16.06 -9.92
C THR A 29 7.90 -15.56 -9.24
N ASN A 30 7.79 -14.92 -8.07
CA ASN A 30 8.93 -14.37 -7.31
C ASN A 30 9.71 -13.29 -8.09
N LYS A 31 9.06 -12.52 -8.97
CA LYS A 31 9.70 -11.45 -9.73
C LYS A 31 10.22 -10.37 -8.77
N CYS A 32 11.48 -10.01 -8.90
CA CYS A 32 12.10 -8.90 -8.20
C CYS A 32 12.08 -7.65 -9.10
N GLY A 33 11.45 -6.57 -8.61
CA GLY A 33 11.36 -5.28 -9.31
C GLY A 33 12.53 -4.34 -8.98
N ILE A 34 13.36 -4.70 -8.01
CA ILE A 34 14.50 -3.90 -7.58
C ILE A 34 15.58 -3.92 -8.65
N ALA A 35 16.11 -2.74 -8.97
CA ALA A 35 17.14 -2.56 -9.99
C ALA A 35 17.98 -1.30 -9.69
N PRO A 36 19.11 -1.08 -10.39
CA PRO A 36 19.80 0.21 -10.33
C PRO A 36 18.86 1.36 -10.67
N ILE A 37 18.97 2.46 -9.91
CA ILE A 37 18.19 3.69 -10.12
C ILE A 37 18.54 4.27 -11.49
N THR A 38 17.51 4.61 -12.26
CA THR A 38 17.64 5.21 -13.60
C THR A 38 17.12 6.64 -13.69
N GLU A 39 16.32 7.09 -12.73
CA GLU A 39 15.70 8.42 -12.69
C GLU A 39 16.74 9.56 -12.57
N PHE A 40 17.91 9.29 -11.98
CA PHE A 40 19.00 10.27 -11.83
C PHE A 40 20.38 9.62 -11.70
N ASN A 41 21.45 10.41 -11.85
CA ASN A 41 22.83 9.91 -11.66
C ASN A 41 23.12 9.64 -10.18
N THR A 42 23.38 8.37 -9.88
CA THR A 42 23.66 7.90 -8.52
C THR A 42 25.15 7.87 -8.14
N GLU A 43 26.07 8.37 -8.96
CA GLU A 43 27.51 8.26 -8.72
C GLU A 43 27.92 8.72 -7.32
N LYS A 44 27.37 9.85 -6.86
CA LYS A 44 27.64 10.44 -5.54
C LYS A 44 26.80 9.83 -4.39
N PHE A 45 25.86 8.95 -4.67
CA PHE A 45 24.97 8.35 -3.68
C PHE A 45 25.52 7.03 -3.16
N LYS A 46 25.31 6.74 -1.87
CA LYS A 46 25.61 5.43 -1.28
C LYS A 46 24.59 4.37 -1.70
N VAL A 47 23.34 4.76 -1.83
CA VAL A 47 22.24 3.91 -2.28
C VAL A 47 22.19 3.91 -3.80
N LYS A 48 22.13 2.73 -4.41
CA LYS A 48 22.18 2.53 -5.86
C LYS A 48 20.93 1.86 -6.42
N LEU A 49 20.10 1.26 -5.57
CA LEU A 49 18.98 0.43 -5.97
C LEU A 49 17.65 1.04 -5.52
N ALA A 50 16.64 0.86 -6.37
CA ALA A 50 15.24 1.21 -6.08
C ALA A 50 14.29 0.27 -6.83
N GLY A 51 13.01 0.29 -6.42
CA GLY A 51 11.90 -0.33 -7.15
C GLY A 51 11.18 0.72 -8.01
N GLU A 52 11.72 1.04 -9.18
CA GLU A 52 11.10 1.95 -10.15
C GLU A 52 10.03 1.25 -10.99
N VAL A 53 8.97 1.96 -11.37
CA VAL A 53 8.00 1.49 -12.37
C VAL A 53 8.69 1.50 -13.74
N LYS A 54 9.06 0.31 -14.21
CA LYS A 54 9.91 0.15 -15.39
C LYS A 54 9.19 0.52 -16.68
N ASN A 55 9.95 1.18 -17.61
CA ASN A 55 9.45 1.58 -18.93
C ASN A 55 8.14 2.39 -18.81
N TYR A 56 8.07 3.27 -17.83
CA TYR A 56 6.95 4.17 -17.66
C TYR A 56 7.07 5.33 -18.66
N ASN A 57 6.08 5.47 -19.52
CA ASN A 57 5.94 6.61 -20.41
C ASN A 57 4.57 7.25 -20.16
N PRO A 58 4.49 8.46 -19.59
CA PRO A 58 3.22 9.11 -19.30
C PRO A 58 2.36 9.39 -20.56
N GLU A 59 2.96 9.57 -21.75
CA GLU A 59 2.23 9.81 -22.99
C GLU A 59 1.41 8.58 -23.47
N GLU A 60 1.65 7.39 -22.89
CA GLU A 60 0.80 6.21 -23.13
C GLU A 60 -0.56 6.30 -22.41
N TYR A 61 -0.65 7.12 -21.37
CA TYR A 61 -1.81 7.23 -20.48
C TYR A 61 -2.49 8.59 -20.52
N PHE A 62 -1.75 9.66 -20.84
CA PHE A 62 -2.19 11.04 -20.74
C PHE A 62 -1.81 11.83 -21.99
N ASP A 63 -2.61 12.85 -22.30
CA ASP A 63 -2.24 13.85 -23.30
C ASP A 63 -1.03 14.71 -22.81
N LYS A 64 -0.36 15.38 -23.77
CA LYS A 64 0.85 16.19 -23.49
C LYS A 64 0.63 17.34 -22.48
N ARG A 65 -0.59 17.85 -22.37
CA ARG A 65 -0.92 18.91 -21.42
C ARG A 65 -1.04 18.33 -20.02
N SER A 66 -1.71 17.21 -19.86
CA SER A 66 -1.87 16.48 -18.60
C SER A 66 -0.51 15.99 -18.07
N CYS A 67 0.37 15.47 -18.94
CA CYS A 67 1.74 15.08 -18.56
C CYS A 67 2.54 16.23 -17.91
N LYS A 68 2.28 17.49 -18.29
CA LYS A 68 2.96 18.68 -17.73
C LYS A 68 2.32 19.24 -16.47
N ARG A 69 1.14 18.78 -16.09
CA ARG A 69 0.32 19.33 -14.99
C ARG A 69 0.09 18.33 -13.85
N LEU A 70 0.54 17.10 -14.02
CA LEU A 70 0.43 16.04 -13.03
C LEU A 70 1.83 15.58 -12.63
N ASP A 71 2.15 15.62 -11.33
CA ASP A 71 3.32 14.94 -10.81
C ASP A 71 3.13 13.41 -10.91
N LYS A 72 4.21 12.67 -10.96
CA LYS A 72 4.23 11.21 -11.17
C LYS A 72 3.36 10.44 -10.18
N PHE A 73 3.33 10.86 -8.89
CA PHE A 73 2.47 10.20 -7.90
C PHE A 73 0.98 10.35 -8.22
N SER A 74 0.55 11.50 -8.73
CA SER A 74 -0.82 11.71 -9.19
C SER A 74 -1.14 10.92 -10.46
N GLN A 75 -0.16 10.81 -11.38
CA GLN A 75 -0.31 9.98 -12.59
C GLN A 75 -0.53 8.51 -12.23
N PHE A 76 0.24 7.95 -11.30
CA PHE A 76 0.07 6.58 -10.83
C PHE A 76 -1.28 6.35 -10.17
N ALA A 77 -1.73 7.29 -9.32
CA ALA A 77 -3.05 7.22 -8.70
C ALA A 77 -4.17 7.15 -9.74
N ILE A 78 -4.12 8.00 -10.77
CA ILE A 78 -5.11 8.02 -11.86
C ILE A 78 -5.10 6.70 -12.64
N ILE A 79 -3.93 6.19 -13.01
CA ILE A 79 -3.78 4.94 -13.78
C ILE A 79 -4.41 3.77 -13.00
N ALA A 80 -4.03 3.59 -11.74
CA ALA A 80 -4.58 2.53 -10.90
C ALA A 80 -6.08 2.72 -10.65
N SER A 81 -6.55 3.95 -10.46
CA SER A 81 -7.99 4.21 -10.25
C SER A 81 -8.83 3.95 -11.50
N LYS A 82 -8.33 4.26 -12.70
CA LYS A 82 -8.98 3.90 -13.96
C LYS A 82 -9.10 2.39 -14.15
N GLU A 83 -8.05 1.64 -13.84
CA GLU A 83 -8.09 0.18 -13.85
C GLU A 83 -9.14 -0.34 -12.87
N ALA A 84 -9.13 0.14 -11.61
CA ALA A 84 -10.08 -0.27 -10.59
C ALA A 84 -11.54 0.08 -10.97
N MET A 85 -11.78 1.25 -11.57
CA MET A 85 -13.11 1.64 -12.07
C MET A 85 -13.59 0.71 -13.19
N LYS A 86 -12.71 0.41 -14.14
CA LYS A 86 -13.02 -0.52 -15.23
C LYS A 86 -13.32 -1.92 -14.70
N ASP A 87 -12.52 -2.40 -13.75
CA ASP A 87 -12.68 -3.73 -13.16
C ASP A 87 -13.98 -3.85 -12.34
N SER A 88 -14.36 -2.80 -11.61
CA SER A 88 -15.61 -2.76 -10.84
C SER A 88 -16.87 -2.62 -11.72
N GLY A 89 -16.73 -2.14 -12.94
CA GLY A 89 -17.84 -1.84 -13.82
C GLY A 89 -18.72 -0.67 -13.37
N ILE A 90 -18.21 0.21 -12.50
CA ILE A 90 -18.90 1.44 -12.09
C ILE A 90 -18.96 2.42 -13.25
N THR A 91 -20.15 2.97 -13.51
CA THR A 91 -20.39 4.02 -14.50
C THR A 91 -21.44 5.01 -13.97
N PRO A 92 -21.50 6.24 -14.51
CA PRO A 92 -22.53 7.21 -14.12
C PRO A 92 -23.98 6.74 -14.38
N GLU A 93 -24.18 5.75 -15.25
CA GLU A 93 -25.50 5.19 -15.57
C GLU A 93 -25.98 4.18 -14.54
N ASN A 94 -25.06 3.56 -13.78
CA ASN A 94 -25.40 2.52 -12.82
C ASN A 94 -25.10 2.86 -11.35
N THR A 95 -24.50 4.05 -11.11
CA THR A 95 -24.08 4.49 -9.77
C THR A 95 -24.28 6.01 -9.63
N ASP A 96 -24.83 6.46 -8.53
CA ASP A 96 -24.90 7.91 -8.20
C ASP A 96 -23.52 8.44 -7.85
N MET A 97 -22.89 9.17 -8.79
CA MET A 97 -21.55 9.71 -8.62
C MET A 97 -21.43 10.72 -7.46
N ASN A 98 -22.53 11.26 -6.93
CA ASN A 98 -22.53 12.11 -5.73
C ASN A 98 -22.29 11.29 -4.44
N ARG A 99 -22.39 9.97 -4.52
CA ARG A 99 -22.14 9.03 -3.44
C ARG A 99 -20.92 8.15 -3.68
N VAL A 100 -20.04 8.59 -4.59
CA VAL A 100 -18.76 7.93 -4.89
C VAL A 100 -17.62 8.80 -4.39
N GLY A 101 -16.97 8.37 -3.32
CA GLY A 101 -15.84 9.07 -2.70
C GLY A 101 -14.48 8.60 -3.18
N VAL A 102 -13.44 9.35 -2.80
CA VAL A 102 -12.03 9.04 -3.07
C VAL A 102 -11.19 9.27 -1.82
N VAL A 103 -10.49 8.23 -1.34
CA VAL A 103 -9.59 8.32 -0.18
C VAL A 103 -8.24 7.73 -0.56
N ILE A 104 -7.31 8.58 -1.00
CA ILE A 104 -5.99 8.14 -1.51
C ILE A 104 -4.87 8.84 -0.75
N SER A 105 -3.95 8.04 -0.18
CA SER A 105 -2.76 8.51 0.50
C SER A 105 -1.59 8.75 -0.45
N SER A 106 -0.77 9.74 -0.10
CA SER A 106 0.65 9.78 -0.48
C SER A 106 1.43 10.22 0.75
N GLY A 107 2.58 9.59 1.01
CA GLY A 107 3.40 9.92 2.17
C GLY A 107 4.11 11.27 2.02
N ILE A 108 4.54 11.64 0.80
CA ILE A 108 5.37 12.81 0.53
C ILE A 108 4.74 13.76 -0.51
N GLY A 109 3.94 13.23 -1.43
CA GLY A 109 3.38 14.01 -2.53
C GLY A 109 4.35 14.20 -3.69
N GLY A 110 4.27 15.35 -4.38
CA GLY A 110 5.02 15.64 -5.60
C GLY A 110 6.46 16.07 -5.36
N LEU A 111 7.28 15.20 -4.80
CA LEU A 111 8.68 15.51 -4.46
C LEU A 111 9.50 15.88 -5.71
N THR A 112 9.28 15.21 -6.84
CA THR A 112 9.91 15.56 -8.12
C THR A 112 9.61 17.00 -8.53
N THR A 113 8.36 17.42 -8.39
CA THR A 113 7.95 18.81 -8.66
C THR A 113 8.60 19.79 -7.70
N ILE A 114 8.67 19.44 -6.40
CA ILE A 114 9.30 20.29 -5.38
C ILE A 114 10.77 20.53 -5.71
N GLU A 115 11.53 19.47 -6.03
CA GLU A 115 12.95 19.61 -6.39
C GLU A 115 13.14 20.48 -7.62
N LYS A 116 12.45 20.18 -8.70
CA LYS A 116 12.55 20.87 -9.98
C LYS A 116 12.21 22.37 -9.87
N GLU A 117 11.15 22.71 -9.16
CA GLU A 117 10.73 24.10 -9.02
C GLU A 117 11.62 24.89 -8.04
N ASN A 118 12.26 24.22 -7.05
CA ASN A 118 13.31 24.82 -6.24
C ASN A 118 14.57 25.14 -7.06
N GLU A 119 14.99 24.26 -7.98
CA GLU A 119 16.06 24.56 -8.92
C GLU A 119 15.72 25.78 -9.79
N HIS A 120 14.51 25.84 -10.36
CA HIS A 120 14.05 26.99 -11.14
C HIS A 120 14.06 28.28 -10.32
N TYR A 121 13.62 28.22 -9.06
CA TYR A 121 13.65 29.39 -8.17
C TYR A 121 15.08 29.87 -7.90
N ILE A 122 16.01 28.97 -7.59
CA ILE A 122 17.41 29.31 -7.30
C ILE A 122 18.12 29.88 -8.55
N GLU A 123 17.91 29.28 -9.72
CA GLU A 123 18.59 29.66 -10.94
C GLU A 123 17.99 30.92 -11.62
N LYS A 124 16.67 31.06 -11.57
CA LYS A 124 15.92 32.02 -12.42
C LYS A 124 15.06 33.03 -11.65
N GLY A 125 14.96 32.88 -10.31
CA GLY A 125 14.16 33.71 -9.43
C GLY A 125 12.67 33.39 -9.34
N PRO A 126 11.91 34.07 -8.48
CA PRO A 126 10.55 33.76 -8.11
C PRO A 126 9.55 33.79 -9.28
N ASP A 127 9.76 34.65 -10.27
CA ASP A 127 8.85 34.79 -11.41
C ASP A 127 8.91 33.61 -12.40
N ARG A 128 9.83 32.67 -12.18
CA ARG A 128 10.02 31.47 -13.01
C ARG A 128 9.51 30.18 -12.37
N VAL A 129 9.03 30.23 -11.13
CA VAL A 129 8.33 29.13 -10.49
C VAL A 129 7.00 28.87 -11.22
N SER A 130 6.72 27.61 -11.51
CA SER A 130 5.50 27.21 -12.22
C SER A 130 4.23 27.60 -11.43
N PRO A 131 3.19 28.16 -12.07
CA PRO A 131 1.89 28.33 -11.42
C PRO A 131 1.24 27.00 -10.99
N MET A 132 1.72 25.88 -11.53
CA MET A 132 1.28 24.54 -11.14
C MET A 132 2.10 23.93 -9.99
N TYR A 133 3.10 24.64 -9.44
CA TYR A 133 3.97 24.14 -8.39
C TYR A 133 3.18 23.58 -7.21
N ILE A 134 2.34 24.40 -6.60
CA ILE A 134 1.54 23.96 -5.43
C ILE A 134 0.54 22.85 -5.80
N PRO A 135 -0.30 22.98 -6.84
CA PRO A 135 -1.21 21.92 -7.24
C PRO A 135 -0.55 20.59 -7.59
N MET A 136 0.70 20.58 -8.05
CA MET A 136 1.42 19.35 -8.36
C MET A 136 2.15 18.76 -7.16
N SER A 137 2.46 19.55 -6.12
CA SER A 137 3.30 19.09 -5.00
C SER A 137 2.54 18.59 -3.78
N ILE A 138 1.33 19.10 -3.49
CA ILE A 138 0.62 18.74 -2.25
C ILE A 138 -0.03 17.35 -2.30
N CYS A 139 0.06 16.62 -1.18
CA CYS A 139 -0.31 15.20 -1.10
C CYS A 139 -1.78 14.89 -1.47
N ASN A 140 -2.71 15.80 -1.17
CA ASN A 140 -4.14 15.59 -1.45
C ASN A 140 -4.49 15.63 -2.93
N MET A 141 -3.57 16.06 -3.80
CA MET A 141 -3.86 16.17 -5.23
C MET A 141 -3.93 14.83 -5.95
N ALA A 142 -3.42 13.75 -5.38
CA ALA A 142 -3.71 12.41 -5.90
C ALA A 142 -5.22 12.13 -5.84
N ALA A 143 -5.85 12.32 -4.68
CA ALA A 143 -7.29 12.12 -4.52
C ALA A 143 -8.10 13.13 -5.37
N GLY A 144 -7.72 14.41 -5.35
CA GLY A 144 -8.40 15.45 -6.13
C GLY A 144 -8.35 15.21 -7.65
N ASN A 145 -7.19 14.82 -8.18
CA ASN A 145 -7.04 14.51 -9.62
C ASN A 145 -7.81 13.24 -10.01
N VAL A 146 -7.83 12.22 -9.15
CA VAL A 146 -8.64 11.00 -9.38
C VAL A 146 -10.12 11.36 -9.40
N ALA A 147 -10.61 12.17 -8.45
CA ALA A 147 -12.01 12.60 -8.43
C ALA A 147 -12.40 13.36 -9.70
N ILE A 148 -11.54 14.27 -10.18
CA ILE A 148 -11.76 15.00 -11.45
C ILE A 148 -11.80 14.04 -12.64
N GLU A 149 -10.85 13.13 -12.72
CA GLU A 149 -10.70 12.21 -13.85
C GLU A 149 -11.82 11.18 -13.95
N LEU A 150 -12.31 10.68 -12.80
CA LEU A 150 -13.39 9.69 -12.75
C LEU A 150 -14.78 10.33 -12.65
N GLY A 151 -14.89 11.64 -12.43
CA GLY A 151 -16.15 12.35 -12.26
C GLY A 151 -16.87 12.02 -10.95
N THR A 152 -16.14 11.56 -9.92
CA THR A 152 -16.71 11.28 -8.59
C THR A 152 -16.97 12.56 -7.83
N LYS A 153 -18.07 12.66 -7.09
CA LYS A 153 -18.54 13.89 -6.43
C LYS A 153 -18.84 13.70 -4.94
N GLY A 154 -18.62 12.50 -4.40
CA GLY A 154 -18.62 12.24 -2.98
C GLY A 154 -17.39 12.85 -2.29
N GLU A 155 -17.14 12.47 -1.06
CA GLU A 155 -16.02 13.00 -0.29
C GLU A 155 -14.67 12.62 -0.90
N SER A 156 -13.79 13.62 -1.13
CA SER A 156 -12.44 13.41 -1.67
C SER A 156 -11.40 13.91 -0.68
N ILE A 157 -10.70 12.99 -0.02
CA ILE A 157 -9.71 13.29 1.02
C ILE A 157 -8.41 12.51 0.84
N SER A 158 -7.37 12.97 1.51
CA SER A 158 -6.10 12.25 1.61
C SER A 158 -5.74 12.04 3.08
N VAL A 159 -5.47 10.79 3.43
CA VAL A 159 -5.00 10.41 4.78
C VAL A 159 -3.48 10.30 4.74
N VAL A 160 -2.77 11.22 5.39
CA VAL A 160 -1.32 11.28 5.36
C VAL A 160 -0.74 10.75 6.68
N THR A 161 -0.36 9.48 6.69
CA THR A 161 0.23 8.76 7.84
C THR A 161 1.48 7.98 7.43
N ALA A 162 2.32 8.62 6.62
CA ALA A 162 3.56 8.04 6.08
C ALA A 162 3.30 6.67 5.43
N CYS A 163 4.12 5.64 5.77
CA CYS A 163 4.02 4.31 5.18
C CYS A 163 2.71 3.56 5.51
N ALA A 164 1.97 3.98 6.53
CA ALA A 164 0.67 3.41 6.89
C ALA A 164 -0.51 4.05 6.12
N GLY A 165 -0.25 5.10 5.33
CA GLY A 165 -1.27 5.92 4.70
C GLY A 165 -2.23 5.15 3.79
N GLY A 166 -1.73 4.22 2.98
CA GLY A 166 -2.56 3.40 2.09
C GLY A 166 -3.56 2.54 2.86
N THR A 167 -3.13 1.85 3.91
CA THR A 167 -4.02 1.03 4.76
C THR A 167 -4.99 1.89 5.56
N HIS A 168 -4.55 3.03 6.10
CA HIS A 168 -5.45 3.99 6.75
C HIS A 168 -6.51 4.51 5.78
N SER A 169 -6.14 4.84 4.54
CA SER A 169 -7.09 5.29 3.51
C SER A 169 -8.18 4.24 3.23
N ILE A 170 -7.81 2.97 3.13
CA ILE A 170 -8.77 1.88 2.95
C ILE A 170 -9.65 1.73 4.21
N GLY A 171 -9.07 1.84 5.40
CA GLY A 171 -9.80 1.76 6.67
C GLY A 171 -10.79 2.92 6.89
N GLU A 172 -10.43 4.14 6.53
CA GLU A 172 -11.36 5.28 6.62
C GLU A 172 -12.45 5.19 5.54
N ALA A 173 -12.13 4.75 4.32
CA ALA A 173 -13.13 4.46 3.30
C ALA A 173 -14.12 3.37 3.74
N TYR A 174 -13.63 2.31 4.40
CA TYR A 174 -14.47 1.28 5.03
C TYR A 174 -15.43 1.89 6.04
N ARG A 175 -14.95 2.77 6.93
CA ARG A 175 -15.80 3.47 7.91
C ARG A 175 -16.84 4.37 7.24
N MET A 176 -16.47 5.10 6.18
CA MET A 176 -17.41 5.94 5.43
C MET A 176 -18.59 5.14 4.89
N ILE A 177 -18.33 4.00 4.25
CA ILE A 177 -19.39 3.15 3.69
C ILE A 177 -20.18 2.47 4.81
N LYS A 178 -19.50 1.88 5.79
CA LYS A 178 -20.12 1.20 6.94
C LYS A 178 -21.13 2.09 7.68
N ASN A 179 -20.80 3.39 7.79
CA ASN A 179 -21.66 4.39 8.44
C ASN A 179 -22.65 5.08 7.48
N GLY A 180 -22.65 4.74 6.20
CA GLY A 180 -23.61 5.22 5.21
C GLY A 180 -23.34 6.63 4.65
N TYR A 181 -22.12 7.16 4.83
CA TYR A 181 -21.73 8.44 4.21
C TYR A 181 -21.56 8.32 2.71
N GLU A 182 -20.99 7.21 2.23
CA GLU A 182 -20.79 6.90 0.82
C GLU A 182 -21.35 5.51 0.49
N ASP A 183 -21.63 5.23 -0.78
CA ASP A 183 -22.00 3.91 -1.28
C ASP A 183 -20.82 3.22 -1.96
N VAL A 184 -19.90 3.99 -2.53
CA VAL A 184 -18.67 3.52 -3.17
C VAL A 184 -17.51 4.44 -2.80
N VAL A 185 -16.32 3.89 -2.57
CA VAL A 185 -15.09 4.69 -2.36
C VAL A 185 -13.90 4.04 -3.09
N PHE A 186 -13.20 4.84 -3.88
CA PHE A 186 -11.88 4.49 -4.41
C PHE A 186 -10.84 4.75 -3.32
N ALA A 187 -10.18 3.71 -2.82
CA ALA A 187 -9.31 3.82 -1.65
C ALA A 187 -7.97 3.11 -1.84
N GLY A 188 -6.92 3.69 -1.28
CA GLY A 188 -5.58 3.11 -1.33
C GLY A 188 -4.48 4.15 -1.22
N GLY A 189 -3.39 3.96 -1.96
CA GLY A 189 -2.25 4.87 -1.89
C GLY A 189 -1.41 4.91 -3.15
N THR A 190 -0.64 5.96 -3.27
CA THR A 190 0.29 6.24 -4.37
C THR A 190 1.57 6.88 -3.86
N GLU A 191 2.69 6.65 -4.52
CA GLU A 191 3.96 7.30 -4.20
C GLU A 191 4.90 7.33 -5.40
N ALA A 192 5.68 8.43 -5.54
CA ALA A 192 6.73 8.55 -6.56
C ALA A 192 7.89 9.40 -6.02
N SER A 193 8.54 8.91 -4.95
CA SER A 193 9.55 9.66 -4.19
C SER A 193 10.99 9.20 -4.46
N ILE A 194 11.24 8.47 -5.56
CA ILE A 194 12.59 8.08 -6.00
C ILE A 194 13.23 9.28 -6.69
N THR A 195 13.71 10.23 -5.88
CA THR A 195 14.34 11.47 -6.31
C THR A 195 15.69 11.64 -5.59
N PRO A 196 16.58 12.53 -6.06
CA PRO A 196 17.83 12.82 -5.37
C PRO A 196 17.66 13.15 -3.89
N THR A 197 16.76 14.10 -3.53
CA THR A 197 16.57 14.49 -2.13
C THR A 197 15.82 13.42 -1.33
N GLY A 198 14.89 12.70 -1.95
CA GLY A 198 14.20 11.56 -1.33
C GLY A 198 15.19 10.45 -0.92
N ILE A 199 16.01 10.00 -1.85
CA ILE A 199 17.05 8.99 -1.57
C ILE A 199 18.06 9.52 -0.56
N ALA A 200 18.53 10.77 -0.68
CA ALA A 200 19.49 11.35 0.27
C ALA A 200 18.90 11.45 1.70
N GLY A 201 17.65 11.93 1.82
CA GLY A 201 16.96 12.08 3.11
C GLY A 201 16.84 10.76 3.85
N PHE A 202 16.30 9.73 3.19
CA PHE A 202 16.17 8.40 3.79
C PHE A 202 17.53 7.68 4.02
N THR A 203 18.54 7.97 3.21
CA THR A 203 19.91 7.48 3.43
C THR A 203 20.50 8.07 4.71
N ASN A 204 20.32 9.39 4.93
CA ASN A 204 20.93 10.09 6.07
C ASN A 204 20.32 9.68 7.41
N ILE A 205 19.05 9.30 7.46
CA ILE A 205 18.42 8.70 8.64
C ILE A 205 18.71 7.19 8.76
N LYS A 206 19.56 6.63 7.88
CA LYS A 206 19.98 5.21 7.87
C LYS A 206 18.82 4.21 7.69
N ALA A 207 17.78 4.62 6.99
CA ALA A 207 16.61 3.77 6.73
C ALA A 207 16.77 2.89 5.47
N LEU A 208 17.57 3.36 4.47
CA LEU A 208 17.80 2.63 3.23
C LEU A 208 19.00 1.68 3.32
N THR A 209 18.86 0.51 2.69
CA THR A 209 19.99 -0.40 2.46
C THR A 209 21.01 0.21 1.51
N GLN A 210 22.28 -0.07 1.73
CA GLN A 210 23.37 0.27 0.83
C GLN A 210 23.86 -0.96 0.04
N SER A 211 23.15 -2.08 0.11
CA SER A 211 23.44 -3.27 -0.69
C SER A 211 23.36 -2.94 -2.18
N THR A 212 24.30 -3.50 -2.94
CA THR A 212 24.31 -3.45 -4.42
C THR A 212 23.89 -4.78 -5.04
N ASP A 213 23.64 -5.80 -4.22
CA ASP A 213 23.10 -7.08 -4.67
C ASP A 213 21.56 -6.98 -4.73
N ILE A 214 21.01 -7.01 -5.92
CA ILE A 214 19.57 -6.93 -6.20
C ILE A 214 18.78 -7.98 -5.40
N ASN A 215 19.34 -9.20 -5.24
CA ASN A 215 18.68 -10.29 -4.55
C ASN A 215 18.88 -10.27 -3.03
N ARG A 216 19.69 -9.32 -2.51
CA ARG A 216 19.93 -9.15 -1.07
C ARG A 216 19.63 -7.75 -0.56
N ALA A 217 19.10 -6.87 -1.41
CA ALA A 217 18.80 -5.49 -1.03
C ALA A 217 17.52 -5.37 -0.18
N SER A 218 16.44 -6.08 -0.54
CA SER A 218 15.21 -6.15 0.24
C SER A 218 14.94 -7.61 0.64
N ILE A 219 15.19 -7.93 1.91
CA ILE A 219 15.18 -9.27 2.49
C ILE A 219 14.44 -9.25 3.84
N PRO A 220 13.12 -9.01 3.84
CA PRO A 220 12.35 -8.94 5.08
C PRO A 220 12.58 -10.16 5.98
N PHE A 221 12.70 -9.93 7.29
CA PHE A 221 12.91 -10.93 8.33
C PHE A 221 14.24 -11.72 8.29
N ASP A 222 15.07 -11.53 7.26
CA ASP A 222 16.40 -12.15 7.17
C ASP A 222 17.38 -11.49 8.16
N LYS A 223 18.26 -12.26 8.76
CA LYS A 223 19.26 -11.77 9.73
C LYS A 223 20.21 -10.72 9.14
N GLU A 224 20.51 -10.81 7.85
CA GLU A 224 21.41 -9.89 7.14
C GLU A 224 20.69 -8.64 6.58
N ARG A 225 19.42 -8.42 6.91
CA ARG A 225 18.70 -7.21 6.49
C ARG A 225 19.38 -5.94 7.00
N SER A 226 19.42 -4.92 6.18
CA SER A 226 20.22 -3.71 6.47
C SER A 226 19.49 -2.39 6.19
N GLY A 227 18.21 -2.44 5.88
CA GLY A 227 17.40 -1.28 5.51
C GLY A 227 16.42 -1.62 4.39
N PHE A 228 15.46 -0.74 4.12
CA PHE A 228 14.54 -0.97 3.03
C PHE A 228 15.09 -0.47 1.68
N VAL A 229 14.52 -0.96 0.59
CA VAL A 229 14.69 -0.41 -0.75
C VAL A 229 13.49 0.46 -1.06
N MET A 230 13.67 1.72 -1.43
CA MET A 230 12.57 2.60 -1.82
C MET A 230 11.94 2.10 -3.13
N GLY A 231 10.60 2.04 -3.16
CA GLY A 231 9.81 1.74 -4.34
C GLY A 231 8.81 2.85 -4.65
N GLU A 232 8.19 2.77 -5.82
CA GLU A 232 7.16 3.69 -6.28
C GLU A 232 6.00 2.93 -6.92
N GLY A 233 4.84 3.57 -7.04
CA GLY A 233 3.66 3.00 -7.65
C GLY A 233 2.35 3.43 -7.01
N ALA A 234 1.27 2.70 -7.29
CA ALA A 234 -0.03 2.87 -6.67
C ALA A 234 -0.78 1.54 -6.56
N GLY A 235 -1.62 1.43 -5.53
CA GLY A 235 -2.60 0.36 -5.37
C GLY A 235 -3.92 0.94 -4.90
N ILE A 236 -4.99 0.71 -5.68
CA ILE A 236 -6.32 1.25 -5.45
C ILE A 236 -7.35 0.12 -5.47
N LEU A 237 -8.23 0.13 -4.47
CA LEU A 237 -9.36 -0.77 -4.36
C LEU A 237 -10.65 0.05 -4.51
N VAL A 238 -11.67 -0.53 -5.14
CA VAL A 238 -13.05 -0.04 -5.08
C VAL A 238 -13.75 -0.75 -3.93
N LEU A 239 -14.04 0.01 -2.87
CA LEU A 239 -14.89 -0.42 -1.77
C LEU A 239 -16.32 -0.05 -2.11
N GLU A 240 -17.26 -0.97 -1.86
CA GLU A 240 -18.65 -0.79 -2.21
C GLU A 240 -19.57 -1.36 -1.13
N GLU A 241 -20.69 -0.72 -0.89
CA GLU A 241 -21.74 -1.24 -0.02
C GLU A 241 -22.31 -2.52 -0.64
N LEU A 242 -22.50 -3.56 0.19
CA LEU A 242 -22.86 -4.89 -0.28
C LEU A 242 -24.16 -4.93 -1.09
N GLU A 243 -25.23 -4.29 -0.62
CA GLU A 243 -26.52 -4.34 -1.33
C GLU A 243 -26.48 -3.51 -2.62
N HIS A 244 -25.67 -2.43 -2.66
CA HIS A 244 -25.37 -1.70 -3.90
C HIS A 244 -24.64 -2.59 -4.91
N ALA A 245 -23.61 -3.33 -4.48
CA ALA A 245 -22.87 -4.27 -5.33
C ALA A 245 -23.76 -5.39 -5.86
N LYS A 246 -24.63 -5.98 -5.00
CA LYS A 246 -25.60 -7.01 -5.39
C LYS A 246 -26.63 -6.48 -6.38
N ALA A 247 -27.13 -5.26 -6.22
CA ALA A 247 -28.09 -4.64 -7.14
C ALA A 247 -27.49 -4.47 -8.54
N ARG A 248 -26.20 -4.15 -8.64
CA ARG A 248 -25.46 -4.07 -9.91
C ARG A 248 -25.05 -5.44 -10.47
N LYS A 249 -25.18 -6.51 -9.67
CA LYS A 249 -24.72 -7.87 -10.02
C LYS A 249 -23.24 -7.93 -10.38
N THR A 250 -22.43 -7.09 -9.73
CA THR A 250 -21.00 -7.03 -9.98
C THR A 250 -20.25 -8.17 -9.27
N LYS A 251 -19.02 -8.45 -9.75
CA LYS A 251 -18.11 -9.38 -9.07
C LYS A 251 -17.70 -8.81 -7.72
N ILE A 252 -17.69 -9.64 -6.70
CA ILE A 252 -17.18 -9.35 -5.37
C ILE A 252 -15.89 -10.17 -5.14
N TYR A 253 -14.81 -9.51 -4.84
CA TYR A 253 -13.51 -10.16 -4.60
C TYR A 253 -13.35 -10.66 -3.18
N ALA A 254 -13.72 -9.82 -2.21
CA ALA A 254 -13.58 -10.07 -0.78
C ALA A 254 -14.47 -9.10 -0.02
N GLU A 255 -14.61 -9.30 1.28
CA GLU A 255 -15.25 -8.38 2.22
C GLU A 255 -14.23 -7.85 3.22
N ILE A 256 -14.34 -6.59 3.61
CA ILE A 256 -13.58 -6.03 4.73
C ILE A 256 -14.36 -6.29 6.01
N VAL A 257 -13.71 -6.95 6.97
CA VAL A 257 -14.34 -7.38 8.21
C VAL A 257 -13.64 -6.89 9.48
N GLY A 258 -12.58 -6.11 9.35
CA GLY A 258 -11.91 -5.55 10.52
C GLY A 258 -10.93 -4.45 10.15
N TYR A 259 -10.89 -3.40 10.96
CA TYR A 259 -9.94 -2.31 10.83
C TYR A 259 -9.51 -1.80 12.20
N GLY A 260 -8.22 -1.73 12.43
CA GLY A 260 -7.63 -1.20 13.65
C GLY A 260 -6.54 -0.18 13.34
N ALA A 261 -6.61 0.96 14.02
CA ALA A 261 -5.64 2.04 13.92
C ALA A 261 -5.18 2.48 15.32
N THR A 262 -3.88 2.69 15.50
CA THR A 262 -3.26 3.12 16.76
C THR A 262 -2.05 4.01 16.53
N SER A 263 -1.55 4.59 17.61
CA SER A 263 -0.27 5.32 17.62
C SER A 263 0.65 4.74 18.71
N ASP A 264 1.94 4.64 18.40
CA ASP A 264 2.96 4.25 19.39
C ASP A 264 3.17 5.35 20.45
N ALA A 265 3.02 6.62 20.09
CA ALA A 265 3.35 7.77 20.90
C ALA A 265 4.76 7.68 21.53
N TYR A 266 5.74 7.19 20.75
CA TYR A 266 7.09 6.87 21.25
C TYR A 266 8.19 7.73 20.60
N HIS A 267 8.38 7.64 19.28
CA HIS A 267 9.45 8.32 18.56
C HIS A 267 9.05 8.65 17.13
N ILE A 268 9.67 9.68 16.54
CA ILE A 268 9.25 10.17 15.21
C ILE A 268 9.57 9.19 14.05
N THR A 269 10.60 8.35 14.19
CA THR A 269 11.01 7.40 13.11
C THR A 269 11.21 5.97 13.59
N SER A 270 11.41 5.73 14.89
CA SER A 270 11.61 4.38 15.43
C SER A 270 10.29 3.81 15.96
N PRO A 271 9.96 2.54 15.67
CA PRO A 271 8.82 1.87 16.30
C PRO A 271 9.07 1.69 17.80
N ALA A 272 8.00 1.54 18.58
CA ALA A 272 8.10 1.15 19.98
C ALA A 272 8.80 -0.22 20.11
N PRO A 273 9.76 -0.40 21.02
CA PRO A 273 10.63 -1.59 21.05
C PRO A 273 9.91 -2.91 21.27
N ASP A 274 8.77 -2.89 21.96
CA ASP A 274 7.97 -4.07 22.31
C ASP A 274 6.91 -4.42 21.26
N GLY A 275 6.68 -3.54 20.24
CA GLY A 275 5.64 -3.72 19.22
C GLY A 275 4.21 -3.58 19.76
N GLU A 276 4.02 -3.01 20.97
CA GLU A 276 2.71 -2.92 21.63
C GLU A 276 1.70 -2.13 20.81
N GLY A 277 2.10 -1.00 20.19
CA GLY A 277 1.25 -0.17 19.37
C GLY A 277 0.68 -0.91 18.17
N ALA A 278 1.53 -1.63 17.43
CA ALA A 278 1.12 -2.48 16.31
C ALA A 278 0.23 -3.65 16.77
N ALA A 279 0.54 -4.26 17.93
CA ALA A 279 -0.30 -5.31 18.52
C ALA A 279 -1.72 -4.81 18.83
N ARG A 280 -1.86 -3.58 19.35
CA ARG A 280 -3.17 -2.95 19.59
C ARG A 280 -3.96 -2.72 18.29
N ALA A 281 -3.28 -2.33 17.21
CA ALA A 281 -3.93 -2.17 15.91
C ALA A 281 -4.51 -3.52 15.42
N MET A 282 -3.72 -4.58 15.46
CA MET A 282 -4.16 -5.94 15.11
C MET A 282 -5.34 -6.41 15.99
N LYS A 283 -5.25 -6.23 17.32
CA LYS A 283 -6.32 -6.61 18.25
C LYS A 283 -7.62 -5.85 17.95
N ARG A 284 -7.57 -4.54 17.72
CA ARG A 284 -8.75 -3.74 17.33
C ARG A 284 -9.40 -4.24 16.05
N ALA A 285 -8.58 -4.61 15.04
CA ALA A 285 -9.10 -5.16 13.80
C ALA A 285 -9.81 -6.52 14.02
N LEU A 286 -9.27 -7.37 14.90
CA LEU A 286 -9.89 -8.66 15.27
C LEU A 286 -11.19 -8.44 16.08
N GLU A 287 -11.18 -7.52 17.02
CA GLU A 287 -12.31 -7.22 17.93
C GLU A 287 -13.52 -6.66 17.19
N GLU A 288 -13.35 -5.96 16.07
CA GLU A 288 -14.45 -5.29 15.35
C GLU A 288 -15.58 -6.24 14.93
N ASN A 289 -15.24 -7.46 14.52
CA ASN A 289 -16.22 -8.51 14.19
C ASN A 289 -15.98 -9.81 14.97
N ASN A 290 -15.36 -9.73 16.16
CA ASN A 290 -15.09 -10.87 17.04
C ASN A 290 -14.33 -12.01 16.34
N ILE A 291 -13.41 -11.69 15.44
CA ILE A 291 -12.57 -12.67 14.73
C ILE A 291 -11.52 -13.19 15.70
N LYS A 292 -11.41 -14.51 15.80
CA LYS A 292 -10.39 -15.11 16.66
C LYS A 292 -9.03 -15.13 15.93
N PRO A 293 -7.91 -14.91 16.65
CA PRO A 293 -6.57 -14.98 16.03
C PRO A 293 -6.29 -16.24 15.23
N GLU A 294 -6.85 -17.40 15.68
CA GLU A 294 -6.70 -18.70 15.03
C GLU A 294 -7.39 -18.79 13.67
N GLU A 295 -8.32 -17.89 13.37
CA GLU A 295 -9.04 -17.85 12.09
C GLU A 295 -8.27 -17.13 11.00
N ILE A 296 -7.29 -16.28 11.37
CA ILE A 296 -6.42 -15.59 10.41
C ILE A 296 -5.46 -16.61 9.79
N THR A 297 -5.62 -16.83 8.50
CA THR A 297 -4.78 -17.75 7.73
C THR A 297 -3.48 -17.11 7.30
N TYR A 298 -3.52 -15.83 6.91
CA TYR A 298 -2.41 -15.11 6.31
C TYR A 298 -2.28 -13.68 6.84
N ILE A 299 -1.05 -13.25 7.10
CA ILE A 299 -0.69 -11.85 7.37
C ILE A 299 0.27 -11.37 6.28
N ASN A 300 -0.14 -10.36 5.50
CA ASN A 300 0.79 -9.55 4.73
C ASN A 300 1.39 -8.51 5.69
N ALA A 301 2.63 -8.74 6.06
CA ALA A 301 3.33 -7.94 7.05
C ALA A 301 3.84 -6.63 6.47
N HIS A 302 4.00 -5.63 7.32
CA HIS A 302 4.74 -4.42 6.94
C HIS A 302 6.16 -4.76 6.48
N GLY A 303 6.89 -5.59 7.22
CA GLY A 303 8.11 -6.31 6.79
C GLY A 303 9.03 -5.51 5.86
N THR A 304 9.65 -4.44 6.35
CA THR A 304 10.41 -3.48 5.52
C THR A 304 11.83 -3.91 5.20
N SER A 305 12.32 -5.00 5.76
CA SER A 305 13.75 -5.36 5.69
C SER A 305 14.65 -4.42 6.52
N THR A 306 14.07 -3.71 7.50
CA THR A 306 14.85 -2.99 8.52
C THR A 306 14.90 -3.80 9.80
N HIS A 307 16.02 -3.69 10.52
CA HIS A 307 16.25 -4.50 11.73
C HIS A 307 15.15 -4.28 12.77
N LEU A 308 14.88 -3.01 13.13
CA LEU A 308 13.93 -2.66 14.19
C LEU A 308 12.47 -2.98 13.82
N ASN A 309 12.07 -2.70 12.56
CA ASN A 309 10.69 -2.95 12.17
C ASN A 309 10.35 -4.44 12.19
N ASP A 310 11.19 -5.28 11.56
CA ASP A 310 10.84 -6.69 11.37
C ASP A 310 10.85 -7.46 12.70
N ALA A 311 11.78 -7.15 13.60
CA ALA A 311 11.80 -7.69 14.95
C ALA A 311 10.60 -7.18 15.79
N GLY A 312 10.31 -5.88 15.72
CA GLY A 312 9.17 -5.27 16.42
C GLY A 312 7.83 -5.80 15.93
N GLU A 313 7.63 -5.96 14.62
CA GLU A 313 6.41 -6.54 14.06
C GLU A 313 6.24 -8.02 14.42
N THR A 314 7.34 -8.79 14.44
CA THR A 314 7.33 -10.17 14.95
C THR A 314 6.86 -10.24 16.41
N SER A 315 7.35 -9.33 17.25
CA SER A 315 6.90 -9.21 18.65
C SER A 315 5.43 -8.81 18.74
N ALA A 316 5.00 -7.84 17.93
CA ALA A 316 3.62 -7.39 17.88
C ALA A 316 2.65 -8.51 17.48
N ILE A 317 3.01 -9.32 16.48
CA ILE A 317 2.20 -10.49 16.07
C ILE A 317 2.09 -11.50 17.21
N LYS A 318 3.19 -11.80 17.90
CA LYS A 318 3.16 -12.69 19.08
C LYS A 318 2.26 -12.15 20.19
N LEU A 319 2.32 -10.84 20.47
CA LEU A 319 1.47 -10.18 21.47
C LEU A 319 -0.01 -10.16 21.09
N ALA A 320 -0.33 -10.00 19.80
CA ALA A 320 -1.71 -9.96 19.33
C ALA A 320 -2.34 -11.35 19.21
N PHE A 321 -1.57 -12.34 18.75
CA PHE A 321 -2.06 -13.67 18.38
C PHE A 321 -1.80 -14.75 19.43
N GLY A 322 -0.90 -14.51 20.40
CA GLY A 322 -0.53 -15.53 21.40
C GLY A 322 -0.05 -16.83 20.75
N GLU A 323 -0.59 -17.96 21.14
CA GLU A 323 -0.24 -19.28 20.59
C GLU A 323 -0.63 -19.43 19.09
N ALA A 324 -1.62 -18.68 18.60
CA ALA A 324 -1.99 -18.71 17.19
C ALA A 324 -0.89 -18.13 16.27
N SER A 325 0.01 -17.31 16.79
CA SER A 325 1.16 -16.78 16.06
C SER A 325 2.09 -17.86 15.49
N LYS A 326 2.10 -19.07 16.09
CA LYS A 326 2.88 -20.21 15.62
C LYS A 326 2.31 -20.91 14.39
N LYS A 327 1.06 -20.58 14.01
CA LYS A 327 0.33 -21.27 12.91
C LYS A 327 0.01 -20.33 11.77
N VAL A 328 -0.09 -19.03 12.01
CA VAL A 328 -0.40 -18.05 10.98
C VAL A 328 0.78 -17.94 9.99
N MET A 329 0.48 -17.93 8.70
CA MET A 329 1.46 -17.69 7.65
C MET A 329 1.68 -16.20 7.45
N ILE A 330 2.93 -15.77 7.39
CA ILE A 330 3.30 -14.36 7.28
C ILE A 330 4.18 -14.20 6.05
N SER A 331 3.99 -13.16 5.25
CA SER A 331 4.98 -12.79 4.26
C SER A 331 5.05 -11.27 4.07
N SER A 332 6.18 -10.81 3.56
CA SER A 332 6.33 -9.45 3.06
C SER A 332 6.64 -9.47 1.58
N THR A 333 5.82 -8.77 0.80
CA THR A 333 6.00 -8.62 -0.65
C THR A 333 6.95 -7.49 -1.03
N LYS A 334 7.55 -6.81 -0.04
CA LYS A 334 8.57 -5.77 -0.27
C LYS A 334 9.91 -6.30 -0.80
N GLY A 335 10.14 -7.62 -0.72
CA GLY A 335 11.21 -8.28 -1.47
C GLY A 335 11.01 -8.18 -2.99
N ASN A 336 9.75 -8.17 -3.44
CA ASN A 336 9.39 -8.06 -4.86
C ASN A 336 9.41 -6.60 -5.36
N THR A 337 8.83 -5.68 -4.61
CA THR A 337 8.54 -4.31 -5.08
C THR A 337 9.45 -3.24 -4.50
N GLY A 338 10.17 -3.53 -3.43
CA GLY A 338 10.65 -2.50 -2.54
C GLY A 338 9.52 -1.95 -1.67
N HIS A 339 9.80 -0.94 -0.86
CA HIS A 339 8.83 -0.28 -0.01
C HIS A 339 8.24 0.93 -0.72
N LEU A 340 6.95 0.86 -1.10
CA LEU A 340 6.26 1.90 -1.85
C LEU A 340 5.72 3.05 -0.96
N LEU A 341 6.22 3.18 0.26
CA LEU A 341 5.84 4.24 1.22
C LEU A 341 4.31 4.40 1.35
N GLY A 342 3.74 5.55 0.99
CA GLY A 342 2.30 5.80 1.06
C GLY A 342 1.44 4.89 0.19
N ALA A 343 2.00 4.31 -0.88
CA ALA A 343 1.33 3.34 -1.74
C ALA A 343 1.33 1.91 -1.18
N ALA A 344 2.24 1.59 -0.23
CA ALA A 344 2.48 0.23 0.23
C ALA A 344 1.19 -0.49 0.67
N GLY A 345 0.40 0.13 1.55
CA GLY A 345 -0.84 -0.47 2.06
C GLY A 345 -1.87 -0.77 0.97
N GLY A 346 -1.92 0.03 -0.10
CA GLY A 346 -2.82 -0.22 -1.23
C GLY A 346 -2.44 -1.49 -2.02
N VAL A 347 -1.16 -1.63 -2.39
CA VAL A 347 -0.70 -2.82 -3.12
C VAL A 347 -0.73 -4.08 -2.25
N GLU A 348 -0.47 -3.95 -0.95
CA GLU A 348 -0.51 -5.05 0.01
C GLU A 348 -1.93 -5.54 0.30
N ALA A 349 -2.91 -4.63 0.32
CA ALA A 349 -4.33 -4.98 0.37
C ALA A 349 -4.75 -5.78 -0.87
N ILE A 350 -4.30 -5.39 -2.07
CA ILE A 350 -4.53 -6.18 -3.30
C ILE A 350 -3.92 -7.58 -3.17
N VAL A 351 -2.73 -7.72 -2.60
CA VAL A 351 -2.12 -9.03 -2.33
C VAL A 351 -3.00 -9.88 -1.41
N CYS A 352 -3.55 -9.32 -0.33
CA CYS A 352 -4.47 -10.04 0.57
C CYS A 352 -5.73 -10.51 -0.16
N VAL A 353 -6.36 -9.63 -0.94
CA VAL A 353 -7.55 -9.94 -1.75
C VAL A 353 -7.26 -11.06 -2.76
N LYS A 354 -6.13 -10.96 -3.47
CA LYS A 354 -5.71 -11.98 -4.45
C LYS A 354 -5.32 -13.31 -3.79
N ALA A 355 -4.71 -13.27 -2.60
CA ALA A 355 -4.39 -14.48 -1.84
C ALA A 355 -5.67 -15.27 -1.47
N ILE A 356 -6.75 -14.57 -1.10
CA ILE A 356 -8.07 -15.15 -0.84
C ILE A 356 -8.63 -15.77 -2.13
N GLN A 357 -8.65 -15.01 -3.23
CA GLN A 357 -9.24 -15.44 -4.50
C GLN A 357 -8.55 -16.68 -5.10
N ASP A 358 -7.22 -16.66 -5.13
CA ASP A 358 -6.42 -17.70 -5.77
C ASP A 358 -6.02 -18.84 -4.79
N LYS A 359 -6.45 -18.75 -3.50
CA LYS A 359 -6.08 -19.71 -2.44
C LYS A 359 -4.57 -19.93 -2.38
N PHE A 360 -3.82 -18.83 -2.41
CA PHE A 360 -2.37 -18.84 -2.50
C PHE A 360 -1.76 -17.79 -1.57
N VAL A 361 -0.94 -18.23 -0.63
CA VAL A 361 -0.13 -17.35 0.22
C VAL A 361 1.21 -17.10 -0.45
N PRO A 362 1.54 -15.84 -0.80
CA PRO A 362 2.80 -15.50 -1.45
C PRO A 362 3.98 -15.61 -0.49
N PRO A 363 5.19 -15.85 -1.01
CA PRO A 363 6.38 -15.99 -0.18
C PRO A 363 7.01 -14.63 0.19
N THR A 364 7.84 -14.65 1.23
CA THR A 364 8.91 -13.67 1.44
C THR A 364 10.11 -14.12 0.61
N ILE A 365 10.40 -13.43 -0.49
CA ILE A 365 11.47 -13.82 -1.41
C ILE A 365 12.86 -13.40 -0.89
N ASN A 366 13.90 -14.00 -1.45
CA ASN A 366 15.32 -13.70 -1.18
C ASN A 366 15.80 -14.01 0.26
N TYR A 367 15.00 -14.70 1.05
CA TYR A 367 15.34 -15.12 2.41
C TYR A 367 16.39 -16.22 2.43
N LYS A 368 17.45 -16.06 3.21
CA LYS A 368 18.56 -17.02 3.31
C LYS A 368 18.99 -17.34 4.74
N VAL A 369 19.10 -16.34 5.60
CA VAL A 369 19.69 -16.48 6.92
C VAL A 369 18.62 -16.27 8.00
N PRO A 370 18.27 -17.32 8.77
CA PRO A 370 17.32 -17.23 9.85
C PRO A 370 17.74 -16.23 10.92
N ASP A 371 16.77 -15.47 11.44
CA ASP A 371 16.94 -14.55 12.55
C ASP A 371 16.11 -15.03 13.74
N GLU A 372 16.73 -15.17 14.90
CA GLU A 372 16.07 -15.61 16.13
C GLU A 372 15.02 -14.61 16.61
N GLU A 373 15.18 -13.32 16.30
CA GLU A 373 14.19 -12.28 16.59
C GLU A 373 12.96 -12.36 15.69
N CYS A 374 13.08 -12.98 14.49
CA CYS A 374 12.03 -13.10 13.47
C CYS A 374 11.60 -14.57 13.26
N ASN A 375 11.35 -15.29 14.35
CA ASN A 375 11.16 -16.75 14.38
C ASN A 375 9.70 -17.23 14.18
N LEU A 376 8.93 -16.55 13.34
CA LEU A 376 7.58 -16.97 12.91
C LEU A 376 7.62 -17.65 11.52
N ASP A 377 6.49 -18.17 11.07
CA ASP A 377 6.38 -18.76 9.73
C ASP A 377 6.27 -17.66 8.65
N ILE A 378 7.39 -17.17 8.17
CA ILE A 378 7.48 -16.07 7.20
C ILE A 378 7.32 -16.52 5.73
N VAL A 379 6.88 -17.73 5.48
CA VAL A 379 6.72 -18.32 4.13
C VAL A 379 7.96 -18.08 3.24
N PRO A 380 9.14 -18.64 3.57
CA PRO A 380 10.37 -18.27 2.89
C PRO A 380 10.41 -18.80 1.45
N ASN A 381 10.72 -17.95 0.49
CA ASN A 381 11.05 -18.20 -0.93
C ASN A 381 10.04 -18.98 -1.78
N LYS A 382 9.11 -19.74 -1.20
CA LYS A 382 8.12 -20.52 -1.94
C LYS A 382 6.73 -20.31 -1.38
N GLY A 383 5.82 -19.78 -2.20
CA GLY A 383 4.43 -19.61 -1.85
C GLY A 383 3.72 -20.96 -1.62
N ARG A 384 2.56 -20.91 -0.97
CA ARG A 384 1.80 -22.10 -0.57
C ARG A 384 0.36 -22.02 -1.08
N ASN A 385 -0.08 -23.07 -1.72
CA ASN A 385 -1.49 -23.27 -2.06
C ASN A 385 -2.24 -23.69 -0.79
N VAL A 386 -3.11 -22.83 -0.30
CA VAL A 386 -3.91 -23.04 0.91
C VAL A 386 -5.16 -22.18 0.85
N GLU A 387 -6.27 -22.69 1.36
CA GLU A 387 -7.48 -21.89 1.49
C GLU A 387 -7.26 -20.75 2.48
N VAL A 388 -7.39 -19.50 2.01
CA VAL A 388 -7.25 -18.30 2.81
C VAL A 388 -8.64 -17.79 3.16
N LYS A 389 -9.08 -18.08 4.38
CA LYS A 389 -10.39 -17.59 4.87
C LYS A 389 -10.33 -16.13 5.27
N TYR A 390 -9.33 -15.77 6.08
CA TYR A 390 -9.07 -14.40 6.48
C TYR A 390 -7.62 -14.04 6.18
N ALA A 391 -7.41 -12.87 5.58
CA ALA A 391 -6.10 -12.26 5.37
C ALA A 391 -6.04 -10.91 6.07
N MET A 392 -4.96 -10.65 6.82
CA MET A 392 -4.69 -9.38 7.48
C MET A 392 -3.54 -8.66 6.76
N SER A 393 -3.67 -7.36 6.55
CA SER A 393 -2.56 -6.51 6.09
C SER A 393 -2.17 -5.53 7.19
N ASN A 394 -0.88 -5.47 7.52
CA ASN A 394 -0.32 -4.55 8.51
C ASN A 394 0.50 -3.47 7.83
N SER A 395 0.36 -2.24 8.29
CA SER A 395 1.22 -1.13 7.89
C SER A 395 1.65 -0.32 9.11
N LEU A 396 2.96 -0.06 9.19
CA LEU A 396 3.59 0.70 10.26
C LEU A 396 4.29 1.90 9.63
N GLY A 397 4.10 3.10 10.16
CA GLY A 397 4.60 4.34 9.56
C GLY A 397 5.39 5.20 10.54
N PHE A 398 6.30 6.01 10.00
CA PHE A 398 6.96 7.06 10.76
C PHE A 398 5.93 7.94 11.46
N GLY A 399 6.24 8.40 12.68
CA GLY A 399 5.28 9.03 13.57
C GLY A 399 4.58 8.04 14.50
N GLY A 400 4.91 6.74 14.42
CA GLY A 400 4.31 5.68 15.22
C GLY A 400 2.88 5.33 14.76
N HIS A 401 2.58 5.54 13.49
CA HIS A 401 1.29 5.18 12.90
C HIS A 401 1.21 3.69 12.64
N ASN A 402 0.22 3.01 13.23
CA ASN A 402 -0.03 1.59 13.03
C ASN A 402 -1.44 1.37 12.49
N SER A 403 -1.57 0.52 11.47
CA SER A 403 -2.84 0.16 10.85
C SER A 403 -2.86 -1.32 10.50
N SER A 404 -3.98 -1.99 10.80
CA SER A 404 -4.26 -3.37 10.43
C SER A 404 -5.66 -3.47 9.83
N ILE A 405 -5.79 -4.16 8.71
CA ILE A 405 -7.07 -4.37 8.04
C ILE A 405 -7.25 -5.86 7.71
N ILE A 406 -8.47 -6.37 7.86
CA ILE A 406 -8.80 -7.79 7.65
C ILE A 406 -9.79 -7.92 6.50
N PHE A 407 -9.44 -8.78 5.56
CA PHE A 407 -10.28 -9.22 4.45
C PHE A 407 -10.70 -10.66 4.66
N CYS A 408 -11.93 -11.02 4.23
CA CYS A 408 -12.37 -12.41 4.18
C CYS A 408 -12.91 -12.78 2.80
N SER A 409 -12.98 -14.08 2.53
CA SER A 409 -13.68 -14.61 1.36
C SER A 409 -15.16 -14.20 1.44
N PHE A 410 -15.70 -13.71 0.31
CA PHE A 410 -17.11 -13.43 0.20
C PHE A 410 -17.85 -14.71 -0.19
N GLU A 411 -18.70 -15.19 0.71
CA GLU A 411 -19.66 -16.28 0.44
C GLU A 411 -21.07 -15.66 0.47
N ASN A 412 -21.89 -15.96 -0.54
CA ASN A 412 -23.21 -15.36 -0.72
C ASN A 412 -24.19 -15.58 0.46
N ASP A 413 -23.84 -16.46 1.43
CA ASP A 413 -24.71 -16.83 2.56
C ASP A 413 -23.91 -17.16 3.85
N ILE A 414 -22.97 -16.34 4.25
CA ILE A 414 -22.53 -16.43 5.65
C ILE A 414 -23.43 -15.51 6.47
N GLY A 415 -24.46 -16.08 7.06
CA GLY A 415 -25.22 -15.42 8.12
C GLY A 415 -24.27 -15.11 9.28
N ILE A 416 -23.76 -13.91 9.32
CA ILE A 416 -23.18 -13.34 10.55
C ILE A 416 -24.35 -13.24 11.54
N LYS A 417 -24.35 -14.14 12.53
CA LYS A 417 -25.31 -14.14 13.64
C LYS A 417 -24.94 -13.09 14.66
#